data_3e8d83e1f897575b453d742c84910d7b
#
_entry.id   3e8d83e1f897575b453d742c84910d7b
#
_cell.length_a   1.000
_cell.length_b   1.000
_cell.length_c   1.000
_cell.angle_alpha   90.00
_cell.angle_beta   90.00
_cell.angle_gamma   90.00
#
_symmetry.space_group_name_H-M   'P 1'
#
loop_
_entity.id
_entity.type
_entity.pdbx_description
1 polymer ?
#
loop_
_entity_poly.entity_id
_entity_poly.type
_entity_poly.pdbx_seq_one_letter_code
_entity_poly.pdbx_strand_id
1 'polypeptide(L)'
;PNILNNSFRIVIREADSGRQIEPNSDTPATLNQTNGRKTVVYYNGVTLDQGVKSDPQIDKLAVALGSEGTNTTEKAQMLYNWIGTNISYDHDKANKVLNNDFNVRSGAIAAFETRKGICFDYSCLYVAMARTNNIKVRLVTGEGFNGISWVSHAWNQVYIPESGKWINVDTTFYKGGNYFDNPRFSIDHKDAQIAGQW
;
A
#
# COMPACT_ATOMS: atom_id res chain seq x y z
N PRO A 1 -6.59 -19.83 7.55
CA PRO A 1 -5.40 -18.99 7.54
C PRO A 1 -5.25 -18.39 6.14
N ASN A 2 -5.35 -17.08 6.05
CA ASN A 2 -5.19 -16.38 4.78
C ASN A 2 -3.71 -16.35 4.42
N ILE A 3 -3.26 -17.31 3.63
CA ILE A 3 -1.92 -17.30 3.09
C ILE A 3 -1.88 -16.21 2.02
N LEU A 4 -1.20 -15.11 2.33
CA LEU A 4 -0.87 -14.12 1.33
C LEU A 4 0.17 -14.73 0.38
N ASN A 5 -0.14 -14.76 -0.89
CA ASN A 5 0.84 -15.15 -1.89
C ASN A 5 1.83 -14.00 -2.10
N ASN A 6 3.03 -14.31 -2.58
CA ASN A 6 4.01 -13.30 -2.99
C ASN A 6 3.53 -12.59 -4.27
N SER A 7 2.52 -11.74 -4.12
CA SER A 7 1.74 -11.15 -5.20
C SER A 7 2.06 -9.69 -5.50
N PHE A 8 3.10 -9.16 -4.86
CA PHE A 8 3.55 -7.79 -5.09
C PHE A 8 4.75 -7.80 -6.04
N ARG A 9 4.63 -7.11 -7.18
CA ARG A 9 5.68 -7.01 -8.20
C ARG A 9 6.02 -5.56 -8.50
N ILE A 10 7.30 -5.26 -8.45
CA ILE A 10 7.86 -3.97 -8.86
C ILE A 10 8.59 -4.17 -10.18
N VAL A 11 8.24 -3.38 -11.19
CA VAL A 11 8.89 -3.36 -12.49
C VAL A 11 9.39 -1.95 -12.77
N ILE A 12 10.65 -1.82 -13.14
CA ILE A 12 11.28 -0.55 -13.48
C ILE A 12 11.49 -0.50 -14.98
N ARG A 13 11.09 0.61 -15.61
CA ARG A 13 11.28 0.85 -17.04
C ARG A 13 11.98 2.17 -17.28
N GLU A 14 12.80 2.22 -18.33
CA GLU A 14 13.32 3.48 -18.85
C GLU A 14 12.16 4.34 -19.37
N ALA A 15 12.14 5.62 -19.00
CA ALA A 15 11.04 6.52 -19.39
C ALA A 15 10.96 6.73 -20.91
N ASP A 16 12.10 6.77 -21.60
CA ASP A 16 12.18 7.07 -23.02
C ASP A 16 11.93 5.86 -23.93
N SER A 17 12.43 4.68 -23.56
CA SER A 17 12.36 3.46 -24.38
C SER A 17 11.33 2.45 -23.91
N GLY A 18 10.83 2.57 -22.66
CA GLY A 18 9.98 1.59 -22.03
C GLY A 18 10.69 0.26 -21.70
N ARG A 19 12.01 0.19 -21.93
CA ARG A 19 12.80 -1.03 -21.67
C ARG A 19 12.82 -1.34 -20.19
N GLN A 20 12.51 -2.60 -19.84
CA GLN A 20 12.58 -3.06 -18.46
C GLN A 20 14.02 -3.10 -17.98
N ILE A 21 14.26 -2.59 -16.78
CA ILE A 21 15.54 -2.66 -16.08
C ILE A 21 15.39 -3.66 -14.95
N GLU A 22 16.27 -4.67 -14.92
CA GLU A 22 16.34 -5.58 -13.77
C GLU A 22 16.96 -4.85 -12.59
N PRO A 23 16.32 -4.85 -11.42
CA PRO A 23 16.94 -4.35 -10.21
C PRO A 23 18.15 -5.23 -9.88
N ASN A 24 19.31 -4.62 -9.65
CA ASN A 24 20.45 -5.33 -9.07
C ASN A 24 20.01 -5.88 -7.70
N SER A 25 20.36 -7.14 -7.44
CA SER A 25 20.02 -7.85 -6.19
C SER A 25 20.47 -7.15 -4.90
N ASP A 26 21.37 -6.19 -5.02
CA ASP A 26 21.99 -5.49 -3.89
C ASP A 26 21.49 -4.05 -3.71
N THR A 27 20.60 -3.57 -4.57
CA THR A 27 20.06 -2.21 -4.46
C THR A 27 18.62 -2.29 -4.00
N PRO A 28 18.33 -1.82 -2.76
CA PRO A 28 16.96 -1.49 -2.41
C PRO A 28 16.42 -0.56 -3.49
N ALA A 29 15.13 -0.65 -3.78
CA ALA A 29 14.46 0.14 -4.81
C ALA A 29 14.46 1.66 -4.53
N THR A 30 15.58 2.22 -4.15
CA THR A 30 15.84 3.66 -4.15
C THR A 30 16.21 4.07 -5.58
N LEU A 31 15.24 4.32 -6.31
CA LEU A 31 15.06 4.42 -7.74
C LEU A 31 15.57 5.68 -8.39
N ASN A 32 16.44 6.43 -7.75
CA ASN A 32 16.96 7.68 -8.28
C ASN A 32 18.38 7.59 -8.86
N GLN A 33 18.98 6.42 -8.96
CA GLN A 33 20.36 6.30 -9.43
C GLN A 33 20.61 5.13 -10.37
N THR A 34 20.01 5.15 -11.54
CA THR A 34 20.52 4.41 -12.67
C THR A 34 21.11 5.39 -13.68
N ASN A 35 22.40 5.73 -13.51
CA ASN A 35 23.25 6.39 -14.53
C ASN A 35 22.62 7.61 -15.23
N GLY A 36 21.88 8.48 -14.52
CA GLY A 36 21.29 9.70 -15.07
C GLY A 36 20.11 9.49 -16.03
N ARG A 37 19.64 8.25 -16.18
CA ARG A 37 18.46 7.94 -16.99
C ARG A 37 17.18 8.10 -16.17
N LYS A 38 16.16 8.73 -16.76
CA LYS A 38 14.84 8.79 -16.15
C LYS A 38 14.19 7.42 -16.18
N THR A 39 13.73 6.95 -15.03
CA THR A 39 13.04 5.66 -14.88
C THR A 39 11.64 5.84 -14.35
N VAL A 40 10.74 4.92 -14.72
CA VAL A 40 9.38 4.84 -14.19
C VAL A 40 9.22 3.53 -13.47
N VAL A 41 8.68 3.58 -12.26
CA VAL A 41 8.41 2.41 -11.43
C VAL A 41 6.95 2.04 -11.53
N TYR A 42 6.69 0.77 -11.82
CA TYR A 42 5.36 0.20 -11.85
C TYR A 42 5.20 -0.78 -10.68
N TYR A 43 4.10 -0.63 -9.98
CA TYR A 43 3.68 -1.52 -8.88
C TYR A 43 2.43 -2.27 -9.34
N ASN A 44 2.53 -3.59 -9.50
CA ASN A 44 1.45 -4.41 -10.04
C ASN A 44 0.84 -3.85 -11.34
N GLY A 45 1.69 -3.28 -12.20
CA GLY A 45 1.31 -2.75 -13.50
C GLY A 45 0.89 -1.27 -13.53
N VAL A 46 0.87 -0.56 -12.40
CA VAL A 46 0.53 0.88 -12.34
C VAL A 46 1.63 1.68 -11.62
N THR A 47 1.73 2.98 -11.93
CA THR A 47 2.57 3.90 -11.16
C THR A 47 1.92 4.21 -9.81
N LEU A 48 2.71 4.74 -8.85
CA LEU A 48 2.15 5.17 -7.56
C LEU A 48 1.06 6.23 -7.72
N ASP A 49 1.28 7.22 -8.57
CA ASP A 49 0.30 8.29 -8.79
C ASP A 49 -1.02 7.76 -9.34
N GLN A 50 -0.95 6.76 -10.22
CA GLN A 50 -2.15 6.06 -10.70
C GLN A 50 -2.81 5.24 -9.59
N GLY A 51 -2.02 4.52 -8.80
CA GLY A 51 -2.52 3.64 -7.74
C GLY A 51 -3.23 4.39 -6.62
N VAL A 52 -2.69 5.53 -6.18
CA VAL A 52 -3.25 6.32 -5.06
C VAL A 52 -4.30 7.34 -5.50
N LYS A 53 -4.66 7.37 -6.79
CA LYS A 53 -5.67 8.28 -7.29
C LYS A 53 -7.01 8.01 -6.61
N SER A 54 -7.64 9.09 -6.14
CA SER A 54 -8.97 9.05 -5.56
C SER A 54 -10.07 9.38 -6.59
N ASP A 55 -11.30 9.24 -6.16
CA ASP A 55 -12.49 9.70 -6.89
C ASP A 55 -13.48 10.35 -5.92
N PRO A 56 -14.55 11.01 -6.41
CA PRO A 56 -15.52 11.69 -5.55
C PRO A 56 -16.22 10.76 -4.54
N GLN A 57 -16.41 9.50 -4.85
CA GLN A 57 -17.06 8.54 -3.94
C GLN A 57 -16.12 8.16 -2.79
N ILE A 58 -14.85 7.91 -3.09
CA ILE A 58 -13.82 7.67 -2.06
C ILE A 58 -13.70 8.89 -1.16
N ASP A 59 -13.60 10.09 -1.75
CA ASP A 59 -13.43 11.34 -1.01
C ASP A 59 -14.62 11.59 -0.06
N LYS A 60 -15.84 11.40 -0.54
CA LYS A 60 -17.05 11.55 0.27
C LYS A 60 -17.07 10.61 1.48
N LEU A 61 -16.74 9.35 1.27
CA LEU A 61 -16.67 8.38 2.35
C LEU A 61 -15.54 8.71 3.33
N ALA A 62 -14.36 9.05 2.82
CA ALA A 62 -13.21 9.37 3.64
C ALA A 62 -13.47 10.57 4.56
N VAL A 63 -14.13 11.62 4.04
CA VAL A 63 -14.56 12.78 4.85
C VAL A 63 -15.55 12.36 5.93
N ALA A 64 -16.55 11.55 5.58
CA ALA A 64 -17.56 11.07 6.54
C ALA A 64 -16.91 10.28 7.68
N LEU A 65 -16.02 9.34 7.36
CA LEU A 65 -15.28 8.56 8.35
C LEU A 65 -14.36 9.44 9.22
N GLY A 66 -13.64 10.35 8.61
CA GLY A 66 -12.74 11.26 9.32
C GLY A 66 -13.49 12.24 10.26
N SER A 67 -14.74 12.57 9.95
CA SER A 67 -15.55 13.45 10.79
C SER A 67 -15.97 12.81 12.12
N GLU A 68 -15.89 11.50 12.24
CA GLU A 68 -16.17 10.78 13.49
C GLU A 68 -14.98 10.82 14.47
N GLY A 69 -13.78 11.13 14.01
CA GLY A 69 -12.58 11.26 14.83
C GLY A 69 -12.34 12.69 15.29
N THR A 70 -11.90 12.84 16.54
CA THR A 70 -11.61 14.15 17.14
C THR A 70 -10.14 14.57 16.98
N ASN A 71 -9.24 13.64 16.69
CA ASN A 71 -7.81 13.86 16.49
C ASN A 71 -7.28 13.01 15.33
N THR A 72 -6.04 13.21 14.95
CA THR A 72 -5.43 12.51 13.81
C THR A 72 -5.42 11.00 14.00
N THR A 73 -5.10 10.52 15.19
CA THR A 73 -5.07 9.08 15.49
C THR A 73 -6.44 8.44 15.29
N GLU A 74 -7.49 9.05 15.82
CA GLU A 74 -8.87 8.53 15.69
C GLU A 74 -9.32 8.53 14.22
N LYS A 75 -9.06 9.62 13.49
CA LYS A 75 -9.36 9.69 12.05
C LYS A 75 -8.64 8.58 11.28
N ALA A 76 -7.34 8.42 11.49
CA ALA A 76 -6.54 7.37 10.87
C ALA A 76 -7.07 5.97 11.20
N GLN A 77 -7.51 5.74 12.43
CA GLN A 77 -8.08 4.47 12.88
C GLN A 77 -9.45 4.18 12.26
N MET A 78 -10.29 5.20 12.06
CA MET A 78 -11.57 5.04 11.35
C MET A 78 -11.36 4.54 9.92
N LEU A 79 -10.37 5.09 9.22
CA LEU A 79 -10.00 4.63 7.87
C LEU A 79 -9.49 3.18 7.89
N TYR A 80 -8.61 2.84 8.83
CA TYR A 80 -8.08 1.50 9.03
C TYR A 80 -9.20 0.48 9.25
N ASN A 81 -10.13 0.77 10.15
CA ASN A 81 -11.24 -0.12 10.46
C ASN A 81 -12.16 -0.32 9.25
N TRP A 82 -12.48 0.76 8.55
CA TRP A 82 -13.38 0.66 7.39
C TRP A 82 -12.78 -0.20 6.28
N ILE A 83 -11.53 0.04 5.91
CA ILE A 83 -10.85 -0.69 4.85
C ILE A 83 -10.71 -2.17 5.24
N GLY A 84 -10.23 -2.46 6.45
CA GLY A 84 -10.05 -3.81 6.93
C GLY A 84 -11.35 -4.62 7.01
N THR A 85 -12.47 -3.95 7.26
CA THR A 85 -13.79 -4.59 7.34
C THR A 85 -14.45 -4.76 5.99
N ASN A 86 -14.29 -3.80 5.08
CA ASN A 86 -15.06 -3.73 3.83
C ASN A 86 -14.33 -4.26 2.59
N ILE A 87 -13.01 -4.39 2.64
CA ILE A 87 -12.21 -4.92 1.54
C ILE A 87 -11.84 -6.37 1.84
N SER A 88 -11.99 -7.24 0.86
CA SER A 88 -11.58 -8.64 0.94
C SER A 88 -10.31 -8.88 0.14
N TYR A 89 -9.49 -9.84 0.58
CA TYR A 89 -8.28 -10.17 -0.15
C TYR A 89 -8.61 -10.90 -1.46
N ASP A 90 -8.02 -10.44 -2.57
CA ASP A 90 -8.25 -10.95 -3.91
C ASP A 90 -7.19 -12.00 -4.28
N HIS A 91 -7.47 -13.26 -3.95
CA HIS A 91 -6.55 -14.37 -4.23
C HIS A 91 -6.36 -14.62 -5.74
N ASP A 92 -7.39 -14.40 -6.55
CA ASP A 92 -7.29 -14.56 -8.01
C ASP A 92 -6.36 -13.53 -8.61
N LYS A 93 -6.48 -12.28 -8.20
CA LYS A 93 -5.56 -11.22 -8.60
C LYS A 93 -4.14 -11.52 -8.11
N ALA A 94 -3.98 -11.96 -6.87
CA ALA A 94 -2.69 -12.32 -6.31
C ALA A 94 -1.98 -13.37 -7.17
N ASN A 95 -2.69 -14.42 -7.60
CA ASN A 95 -2.16 -15.45 -8.47
C ASN A 95 -1.76 -14.92 -9.86
N LYS A 96 -2.55 -14.03 -10.45
CA LYS A 96 -2.21 -13.39 -11.73
C LYS A 96 -0.91 -12.60 -11.63
N VAL A 97 -0.79 -11.74 -10.63
CA VAL A 97 0.41 -10.93 -10.40
C VAL A 97 1.63 -11.80 -10.12
N LEU A 98 1.46 -12.88 -9.34
CA LEU A 98 2.52 -13.87 -9.10
C LEU A 98 3.05 -14.49 -10.39
N ASN A 99 2.19 -14.68 -11.38
CA ASN A 99 2.54 -15.20 -12.71
C ASN A 99 2.91 -14.09 -13.71
N ASN A 100 3.20 -12.89 -13.24
CA ASN A 100 3.50 -11.70 -14.05
C ASN A 100 2.39 -11.32 -15.05
N ASP A 101 1.15 -11.69 -14.76
CA ASP A 101 -0.02 -11.24 -15.50
C ASP A 101 -0.55 -9.94 -14.86
N PHE A 102 -0.24 -8.81 -15.51
CA PHE A 102 -0.66 -7.49 -15.07
C PHE A 102 -1.93 -6.99 -15.79
N ASN A 103 -2.64 -7.86 -16.48
CA ASN A 103 -3.98 -7.55 -17.02
C ASN A 103 -5.02 -7.54 -15.91
N VAL A 104 -4.82 -6.66 -14.93
CA VAL A 104 -5.63 -6.47 -13.74
C VAL A 104 -5.77 -4.98 -13.46
N ARG A 105 -6.87 -4.60 -12.81
CA ARG A 105 -7.01 -3.24 -12.27
C ARG A 105 -6.34 -3.17 -10.91
N SER A 106 -5.54 -2.13 -10.66
CA SER A 106 -4.80 -1.95 -9.40
C SER A 106 -4.99 -0.55 -8.84
N GLY A 107 -4.94 -0.45 -7.52
CA GLY A 107 -4.97 0.81 -6.80
C GLY A 107 -6.26 1.08 -6.03
N ALA A 108 -6.40 2.31 -5.55
CA ALA A 108 -7.46 2.74 -4.66
C ALA A 108 -8.86 2.61 -5.27
N ILE A 109 -9.05 3.11 -6.49
CA ILE A 109 -10.35 3.10 -7.16
C ILE A 109 -10.81 1.66 -7.40
N ALA A 110 -9.92 0.81 -7.90
CA ALA A 110 -10.23 -0.60 -8.15
C ALA A 110 -10.63 -1.32 -6.86
N ALA A 111 -9.88 -1.13 -5.77
CA ALA A 111 -10.21 -1.72 -4.47
C ALA A 111 -11.57 -1.23 -3.95
N PHE A 112 -11.83 0.07 -4.06
CA PHE A 112 -13.07 0.67 -3.60
C PHE A 112 -14.28 0.16 -4.38
N GLU A 113 -14.22 0.13 -5.71
CA GLU A 113 -15.33 -0.31 -6.56
C GLU A 113 -15.63 -1.80 -6.41
N THR A 114 -14.60 -2.63 -6.38
CA THR A 114 -14.76 -4.09 -6.35
C THR A 114 -14.87 -4.68 -4.95
N ARG A 115 -14.52 -3.91 -3.91
CA ARG A 115 -14.40 -4.37 -2.52
C ARG A 115 -13.41 -5.53 -2.37
N LYS A 116 -12.45 -5.63 -3.30
CA LYS A 116 -11.38 -6.62 -3.31
C LYS A 116 -10.06 -5.98 -3.68
N GLY A 117 -8.97 -6.53 -3.16
CA GLY A 117 -7.64 -6.10 -3.53
C GLY A 117 -6.55 -6.97 -2.90
N ILE A 118 -5.32 -6.70 -3.29
CA ILE A 118 -4.12 -7.24 -2.67
C ILE A 118 -3.42 -6.12 -1.88
N CYS A 119 -2.32 -6.40 -1.20
CA CYS A 119 -1.69 -5.46 -0.26
C CYS A 119 -1.45 -4.05 -0.84
N PHE A 120 -1.03 -3.97 -2.09
CA PHE A 120 -0.85 -2.69 -2.78
C PHE A 120 -2.17 -1.90 -2.92
N ASP A 121 -3.27 -2.57 -3.24
CA ASP A 121 -4.58 -1.95 -3.41
C ASP A 121 -5.14 -1.43 -2.09
N TYR A 122 -5.01 -2.21 -1.02
CA TYR A 122 -5.34 -1.79 0.35
C TYR A 122 -4.56 -0.54 0.75
N SER A 123 -3.24 -0.57 0.50
CA SER A 123 -2.35 0.54 0.86
C SER A 123 -2.64 1.80 0.04
N CYS A 124 -2.96 1.67 -1.24
CA CYS A 124 -3.36 2.78 -2.11
C CYS A 124 -4.67 3.40 -1.66
N LEU A 125 -5.66 2.60 -1.30
CA LEU A 125 -6.95 3.10 -0.80
C LEU A 125 -6.77 3.85 0.51
N TYR A 126 -5.92 3.34 1.40
CA TYR A 126 -5.59 4.05 2.63
C TYR A 126 -4.93 5.41 2.37
N VAL A 127 -3.98 5.48 1.44
CA VAL A 127 -3.36 6.75 1.03
C VAL A 127 -4.40 7.73 0.50
N ALA A 128 -5.28 7.29 -0.40
CA ALA A 128 -6.32 8.14 -0.97
C ALA A 128 -7.23 8.72 0.11
N MET A 129 -7.71 7.90 1.03
CA MET A 129 -8.58 8.34 2.12
C MET A 129 -7.87 9.23 3.15
N ALA A 130 -6.61 8.93 3.48
CA ALA A 130 -5.81 9.72 4.41
C ALA A 130 -5.55 11.13 3.85
N ARG A 131 -5.20 11.24 2.57
CA ARG A 131 -4.98 12.53 1.90
C ARG A 131 -6.21 13.42 1.92
N THR A 132 -7.38 12.85 1.69
CA THR A 132 -8.66 13.57 1.76
C THR A 132 -8.92 14.16 3.15
N ASN A 133 -8.41 13.53 4.19
CA ASN A 133 -8.48 14.01 5.57
C ASN A 133 -7.28 14.87 6.00
N ASN A 134 -6.44 15.29 5.06
CA ASN A 134 -5.21 16.05 5.34
C ASN A 134 -4.26 15.33 6.32
N ILE A 135 -4.26 14.01 6.32
CA ILE A 135 -3.37 13.17 7.11
C ILE A 135 -2.13 12.87 6.28
N LYS A 136 -0.95 13.23 6.78
CA LYS A 136 0.32 12.90 6.14
C LYS A 136 0.53 11.38 6.20
N VAL A 137 0.76 10.76 5.05
CA VAL A 137 0.76 9.30 4.89
C VAL A 137 1.89 8.85 3.98
N ARG A 138 2.42 7.65 4.25
CA ARG A 138 3.39 6.96 3.39
C ARG A 138 2.81 5.65 2.88
N LEU A 139 3.22 5.28 1.68
CA LEU A 139 3.15 3.91 1.20
C LEU A 139 4.54 3.30 1.38
N VAL A 140 4.59 2.19 2.08
CA VAL A 140 5.82 1.47 2.44
C VAL A 140 5.81 0.10 1.78
N THR A 141 6.96 -0.30 1.25
CA THR A 141 7.18 -1.64 0.70
C THR A 141 8.24 -2.36 1.52
N GLY A 142 8.16 -3.67 1.57
CA GLY A 142 9.09 -4.51 2.32
C GLY A 142 8.65 -5.95 2.28
N GLU A 143 8.86 -6.67 3.36
CA GLU A 143 8.42 -8.05 3.52
C GLU A 143 7.44 -8.17 4.70
N GLY A 144 6.38 -8.94 4.49
CA GLY A 144 5.43 -9.35 5.52
C GLY A 144 5.46 -10.85 5.72
N PHE A 145 5.29 -11.31 6.96
CA PHE A 145 5.20 -12.73 7.27
C PHE A 145 3.74 -13.18 7.18
N ASN A 146 3.46 -14.11 6.27
CA ASN A 146 2.10 -14.59 6.02
C ASN A 146 1.66 -15.77 6.89
N GLY A 147 2.46 -16.11 7.91
CA GLY A 147 2.25 -17.28 8.76
C GLY A 147 3.06 -18.52 8.33
N ILE A 148 3.63 -18.50 7.13
CA ILE A 148 4.44 -19.59 6.57
C ILE A 148 5.80 -19.09 6.11
N SER A 149 5.82 -17.97 5.39
CA SER A 149 7.03 -17.42 4.80
C SER A 149 6.99 -15.89 4.77
N TRP A 150 8.15 -15.29 4.57
CA TRP A 150 8.27 -13.88 4.26
C TRP A 150 7.97 -13.65 2.78
N VAL A 151 7.09 -12.72 2.51
CA VAL A 151 6.65 -12.37 1.15
C VAL A 151 6.73 -10.88 0.92
N SER A 152 6.95 -10.47 -0.32
CA SER A 152 6.88 -9.04 -0.67
C SER A 152 5.53 -8.47 -0.27
N HIS A 153 5.56 -7.32 0.40
CA HIS A 153 4.38 -6.74 1.02
C HIS A 153 4.38 -5.22 0.95
N ALA A 154 3.21 -4.63 1.04
CA ALA A 154 3.01 -3.19 1.12
C ALA A 154 2.08 -2.85 2.29
N TRP A 155 2.39 -1.75 2.98
CA TRP A 155 1.59 -1.19 4.07
C TRP A 155 1.72 0.33 4.13
N ASN A 156 1.20 0.93 5.18
CA ASN A 156 1.24 2.38 5.33
C ASN A 156 1.94 2.81 6.62
N GLN A 157 2.40 4.05 6.62
CA GLN A 157 2.74 4.80 7.82
C GLN A 157 1.96 6.11 7.81
N VAL A 158 1.52 6.52 8.99
CA VAL A 158 0.77 7.75 9.20
C VAL A 158 1.52 8.63 10.20
N TYR A 159 1.63 9.91 9.90
CA TYR A 159 2.20 10.88 10.82
C TYR A 159 1.13 11.38 11.79
N ILE A 160 1.42 11.30 13.07
CA ILE A 160 0.56 11.78 14.15
C ILE A 160 1.17 13.06 14.72
N PRO A 161 0.66 14.26 14.33
CA PRO A 161 1.23 15.53 14.78
C PRO A 161 1.21 15.71 16.29
N GLU A 162 0.18 15.18 16.96
CA GLU A 162 0.00 15.28 18.41
C GLU A 162 1.14 14.61 19.20
N SER A 163 1.75 13.58 18.63
CA SER A 163 2.90 12.87 19.23
C SER A 163 4.22 13.11 18.50
N GLY A 164 4.18 13.72 17.31
CA GLY A 164 5.34 13.91 16.45
C GLY A 164 5.93 12.62 15.87
N LYS A 165 5.13 11.56 15.78
CA LYS A 165 5.58 10.22 15.39
C LYS A 165 4.90 9.70 14.14
N TRP A 166 5.62 8.88 13.38
CA TRP A 166 5.06 8.00 12.35
C TRP A 166 4.66 6.68 13.01
N ILE A 167 3.42 6.25 12.75
CA ILE A 167 2.90 4.96 13.20
C ILE A 167 2.71 4.02 12.00
N ASN A 168 2.88 2.72 12.22
CA ASN A 168 2.65 1.70 11.20
C ASN A 168 1.18 1.29 11.16
N VAL A 169 0.65 1.11 9.95
CA VAL A 169 -0.73 0.72 9.69
C VAL A 169 -0.75 -0.31 8.56
N ASP A 170 -1.30 -1.48 8.80
CA ASP A 170 -1.47 -2.51 7.77
C ASP A 170 -2.93 -2.99 7.70
N THR A 171 -3.66 -2.46 6.74
CA THR A 171 -5.07 -2.81 6.51
C THR A 171 -5.24 -4.21 5.92
N THR A 172 -4.25 -4.72 5.21
CA THR A 172 -4.29 -6.08 4.64
C THR A 172 -4.35 -7.15 5.73
N PHE A 173 -3.60 -6.96 6.81
CA PHE A 173 -3.52 -7.89 7.94
C PHE A 173 -4.63 -7.70 8.99
N TYR A 174 -5.53 -6.76 8.78
CA TYR A 174 -6.60 -6.39 9.72
C TYR A 174 -7.32 -7.60 10.35
N LYS A 175 -7.69 -8.58 9.55
CA LYS A 175 -8.42 -9.77 10.05
C LYS A 175 -7.56 -10.75 10.83
N GLY A 176 -6.24 -10.57 10.81
CA GLY A 176 -5.28 -11.39 11.54
C GLY A 176 -4.93 -10.86 12.93
N GLY A 177 -5.35 -9.64 13.25
CA GLY A 177 -5.04 -9.00 14.53
C GLY A 177 -5.07 -7.47 14.47
N ASN A 178 -4.47 -6.85 15.50
CA ASN A 178 -4.32 -5.40 15.51
C ASN A 178 -3.02 -4.99 14.80
N TYR A 179 -3.16 -4.28 13.69
CA TYR A 179 -2.06 -3.73 12.89
C TYR A 179 -2.14 -2.21 12.74
N PHE A 180 -2.66 -1.56 13.77
CA PHE A 180 -2.68 -0.11 13.89
C PHE A 180 -1.86 0.30 15.11
N ASP A 181 -0.72 0.97 14.87
CA ASP A 181 0.24 1.41 15.91
C ASP A 181 0.60 0.31 16.92
N ASN A 182 0.80 -0.90 16.44
CA ASN A 182 1.13 -2.03 17.30
C ASN A 182 2.65 -2.06 17.54
N PRO A 183 3.11 -2.02 18.80
CA PRO A 183 4.54 -2.08 19.11
C PRO A 183 5.22 -3.39 18.66
N ARG A 184 4.45 -4.44 18.38
CA ARG A 184 4.93 -5.72 17.86
C ARG A 184 4.91 -5.82 16.34
N PHE A 185 4.70 -4.71 15.63
CA PHE A 185 4.58 -4.68 14.17
C PHE A 185 5.80 -5.28 13.46
N SER A 186 6.99 -5.07 14.00
CA SER A 186 8.24 -5.58 13.42
C SER A 186 8.44 -7.10 13.56
N ILE A 187 7.55 -7.81 14.27
CA ILE A 187 7.63 -9.28 14.37
C ILE A 187 7.30 -9.93 13.02
N ASP A 188 6.37 -9.33 12.27
CA ASP A 188 5.91 -9.85 10.98
C ASP A 188 6.07 -8.87 9.81
N HIS A 189 6.81 -7.76 10.02
CA HIS A 189 7.17 -6.79 8.98
C HIS A 189 8.65 -6.44 9.07
N LYS A 190 9.35 -6.43 7.94
CA LYS A 190 10.77 -6.08 7.87
C LYS A 190 11.13 -5.44 6.52
N ASP A 191 12.38 -4.99 6.42
CA ASP A 191 12.99 -4.43 5.20
C ASP A 191 12.17 -3.28 4.60
N ALA A 192 11.62 -2.43 5.49
CA ALA A 192 10.74 -1.33 5.12
C ALA A 192 11.46 -0.26 4.30
N GLN A 193 10.84 0.12 3.18
CA GLN A 193 11.27 1.22 2.34
C GLN A 193 10.10 2.14 2.00
N ILE A 194 10.31 3.44 2.08
CA ILE A 194 9.28 4.43 1.72
C ILE A 194 9.22 4.50 0.19
N ALA A 195 8.10 4.04 -0.37
CA ALA A 195 7.85 4.13 -1.81
C ALA A 195 7.32 5.51 -2.21
N GLY A 196 6.49 6.12 -1.37
CA GLY A 196 5.95 7.45 -1.56
C GLY A 196 5.43 8.06 -0.28
N GLN A 197 5.27 9.40 -0.29
CA GLN A 197 4.76 10.18 0.83
C GLN A 197 3.90 11.33 0.31
N TRP A 198 2.80 11.59 0.99
CA TRP A 198 1.83 12.66 0.66
C TRP A 198 1.41 13.44 1.88
#